data_3602ca6019b15da2ebb4e69271f72f4a
#
_entry.id   3602ca6019b15da2ebb4e69271f72f4a
#
_cell.length_a   1.000
_cell.length_b   1.000
_cell.length_c   1.000
_cell.angle_alpha   90.00
_cell.angle_beta   90.00
_cell.angle_gamma   90.00
#
_symmetry.space_group_name_H-M   'P 1'
#
loop_
_entity.id
_entity.type
_entity.pdbx_description
1 polymer ?
#
loop_
_entity_poly.entity_id
_entity_poly.type
_entity_poly.pdbx_seq_one_letter_code
_entity_poly.pdbx_strand_id
1 'polypeptide(L)' 'MLKNIILEVIADKKARNIEPTHALFKDVFDRATIEDIAADEIRNGLNELFINGEIEVGDTLNDKWIRIL' A
#
# COMPACT_ATOMS: atom_id res chain seq x y z
N MET A 1 4.08 8.32 -7.42
CA MET A 1 3.67 7.07 -8.11
C MET A 1 3.17 6.02 -7.14
N LEU A 2 3.99 5.55 -6.24
CA LEU A 2 3.56 4.51 -5.30
C LEU A 2 2.48 4.98 -4.32
N LYS A 3 2.59 6.22 -3.85
CA LYS A 3 1.58 6.81 -2.98
C LYS A 3 0.20 6.86 -3.64
N ASN A 4 0.15 7.13 -4.94
CA ASN A 4 -1.11 7.11 -5.70
C ASN A 4 -1.72 5.72 -5.75
N ILE A 5 -0.89 4.68 -5.88
CA ILE A 5 -1.34 3.29 -5.86
C ILE A 5 -1.97 2.95 -4.51
N ILE A 6 -1.33 3.37 -3.42
CA ILE A 6 -1.86 3.16 -2.07
C ILE A 6 -3.22 3.85 -1.91
N LEU A 7 -3.33 5.09 -2.37
CA LEU A 7 -4.59 5.85 -2.30
C LEU A 7 -5.69 5.18 -3.13
N GLU A 8 -5.36 4.67 -4.31
CA GLU A 8 -6.32 3.95 -5.16
C GLU A 8 -6.82 2.68 -4.48
N VAL A 9 -5.92 1.91 -3.85
CA VAL A 9 -6.30 0.69 -3.13
C VAL A 9 -7.25 1.02 -1.98
N ILE A 10 -6.93 2.05 -1.19
CA ILE A 10 -7.78 2.46 -0.07
C ILE A 10 -9.15 2.92 -0.57
N ALA A 11 -9.19 3.73 -1.60
CA ALA A 11 -10.43 4.24 -2.18
C ALA A 11 -11.31 3.10 -2.70
N ASP A 12 -10.70 2.12 -3.37
CA ASP A 12 -11.40 0.96 -3.89
C ASP A 12 -12.01 0.12 -2.77
N LYS A 13 -11.26 -0.11 -1.70
CA LYS A 13 -11.76 -0.85 -0.53
C LYS A 13 -12.93 -0.15 0.14
N LYS A 14 -12.86 1.16 0.31
CA LYS A 14 -13.94 1.94 0.88
C LYS A 14 -15.19 1.87 0.01
N ALA A 15 -15.03 1.97 -1.30
CA ALA A 15 -16.14 1.91 -2.24
C ALA A 15 -16.85 0.55 -2.24
N ARG A 16 -16.10 -0.52 -1.96
CA ARG A 16 -16.62 -1.89 -1.91
C ARG A 16 -16.99 -2.35 -0.51
N ASN A 17 -16.82 -1.51 0.50
CA ASN A 17 -17.03 -1.86 1.91
C ASN A 17 -16.20 -3.08 2.35
N ILE A 18 -14.97 -3.19 1.86
CA ILE A 18 -14.06 -4.27 2.24
C ILE A 18 -13.29 -3.88 3.49
N GLU A 19 -13.33 -4.74 4.51
CA GLU A 19 -12.56 -4.56 5.74
C GLU A 19 -11.30 -5.43 5.72
N PRO A 20 -10.14 -4.95 6.20
CA PRO A 20 -9.90 -3.57 6.66
C PRO A 20 -9.80 -2.59 5.48
N THR A 21 -10.13 -1.34 5.72
CA THR A 21 -10.06 -0.29 4.68
C THR A 21 -8.64 0.19 4.41
N HIS A 22 -7.71 -0.13 5.29
CA HIS A 22 -6.29 0.16 5.06
C HIS A 22 -5.77 -0.67 3.88
N ALA A 23 -4.82 -0.12 3.15
CA ALA A 23 -4.12 -0.89 2.12
C ALA A 23 -3.21 -1.92 2.79
N LEU A 24 -3.21 -3.14 2.27
CA LEU A 24 -2.26 -4.17 2.72
C LEU A 24 -1.09 -4.21 1.75
N PHE A 25 0.07 -4.67 2.22
CA PHE A 25 1.24 -4.81 1.36
C PHE A 25 0.91 -5.66 0.13
N LYS A 26 0.20 -6.77 0.35
CA LYS A 26 -0.23 -7.64 -0.75
C LYS A 26 -1.03 -6.87 -1.80
N ASP A 27 -1.96 -6.02 -1.37
CA ASP A 27 -2.78 -5.23 -2.28
C ASP A 27 -1.94 -4.28 -3.12
N VAL A 28 -0.96 -3.64 -2.49
CA VAL A 28 -0.07 -2.70 -3.17
C VAL A 28 0.83 -3.44 -4.15
N PHE A 29 1.40 -4.57 -3.74
CA PHE A 29 2.24 -5.38 -4.62
C PHE A 29 1.47 -5.90 -5.82
N ASP A 30 0.25 -6.40 -5.61
CA ASP A 30 -0.60 -6.91 -6.70
C ASP A 30 -0.92 -5.80 -7.70
N ARG A 31 -1.31 -4.63 -7.21
CA ARG A 31 -1.66 -3.49 -8.06
C ARG A 31 -0.45 -2.98 -8.84
N ALA A 32 0.68 -2.84 -8.17
CA ALA A 32 1.91 -2.35 -8.78
C ALA A 32 2.45 -3.33 -9.81
N THR A 33 2.29 -4.64 -9.60
CA THR A 33 2.68 -5.67 -10.56
C THR A 33 1.87 -5.53 -11.85
N ILE A 34 0.59 -5.22 -11.76
CA ILE A 34 -0.25 -4.96 -12.94
C ILE A 34 0.30 -3.78 -13.74
N GLU A 35 0.90 -2.81 -13.07
CA GLU A 35 1.50 -1.64 -13.71
C GLU A 35 2.98 -1.84 -14.06
N ASP A 36 3.46 -3.08 -14.07
CA ASP A 36 4.84 -3.45 -14.42
C ASP A 36 5.91 -2.82 -13.51
N ILE A 37 5.59 -2.56 -12.26
CA ILE A 37 6.56 -2.06 -11.29
C ILE A 37 7.27 -3.24 -10.64
N ALA A 38 8.60 -3.23 -10.66
CA ALA A 38 9.39 -4.32 -10.09
C ALA A 38 9.26 -4.36 -8.55
N ALA A 39 9.32 -5.58 -7.98
CA ALA A 39 9.18 -5.77 -6.54
C ALA A 39 10.18 -4.94 -5.72
N ASP A 40 11.41 -4.83 -6.20
CA ASP A 40 12.45 -4.04 -5.52
C ASP A 40 12.11 -2.55 -5.50
N GLU A 41 11.54 -2.04 -6.58
CA GLU A 41 11.09 -0.65 -6.64
C GLU A 41 9.94 -0.40 -5.68
N ILE A 42 9.03 -1.37 -5.55
CA ILE A 42 7.91 -1.26 -4.61
C ILE A 42 8.44 -1.20 -3.18
N ARG A 43 9.33 -2.11 -2.81
CA ARG A 43 9.93 -2.14 -1.47
C ARG A 43 10.67 -0.86 -1.15
N ASN A 44 11.52 -0.41 -2.08
CA ASN A 44 12.30 0.82 -1.91
C ASN A 44 11.37 2.03 -1.78
N GLY A 45 10.34 2.10 -2.59
CA GLY A 45 9.37 3.19 -2.55
C GLY A 45 8.58 3.23 -1.24
N LEU A 46 8.14 2.07 -0.76
CA LEU A 46 7.43 1.97 0.52
C LEU A 46 8.34 2.39 1.68
N ASN A 47 9.58 1.92 1.66
CA ASN A 47 10.56 2.27 2.68
C ASN A 47 10.83 3.78 2.70
N GLU A 48 10.97 4.38 1.53
CA GLU A 48 11.19 5.82 1.40
C GLU A 48 10.01 6.63 1.93
N LEU A 49 8.78 6.23 1.61
CA LEU A 49 7.58 6.87 2.13
C LEU A 49 7.50 6.77 3.65
N PHE A 50 7.88 5.61 4.20
CA PHE A 50 7.90 5.40 5.65
C PHE A 50 8.94 6.29 6.32
N ILE A 51 10.16 6.33 5.80
CA ILE A 51 11.25 7.16 6.35
C ILE A 51 10.89 8.63 6.29
N ASN A 52 10.23 9.07 5.23
CA ASN A 52 9.82 10.46 5.07
C ASN A 52 8.58 10.84 5.89
N GLY A 53 8.00 9.89 6.63
CA GLY A 53 6.82 10.15 7.46
C GLY A 53 5.55 10.35 6.68
N GLU A 54 5.48 9.86 5.45
CA GLU A 54 4.29 9.99 4.60
C GLU A 54 3.29 8.86 4.77
N ILE A 55 3.74 7.73 5.28
CA ILE A 55 2.86 6.60 5.59
C ILE A 55 3.20 6.03 6.97
N GLU A 56 2.22 5.36 7.55
CA GLU A 56 2.38 4.57 8.76
C GLU A 56 2.13 3.11 8.40
N VAL A 57 2.92 2.21 8.97
CA VAL A 57 2.84 0.78 8.70
C VAL A 57 2.63 0.02 9.99
N GLY A 58 1.71 -0.94 9.99
CA GLY A 58 1.47 -1.80 11.14
C GLY A 58 1.34 -3.25 10.71
N ASP A 59 1.45 -4.16 11.67
CA ASP A 59 1.37 -5.59 11.40
C ASP A 59 -0.07 -6.10 11.51
N THR A 60 -0.43 -7.00 10.61
CA THR A 60 -1.62 -7.82 10.71
C THR A 60 -1.17 -9.25 11.03
N LEU A 61 -2.10 -10.19 11.10
CA LEU A 61 -1.76 -11.58 11.37
C LEU A 61 -0.84 -12.18 10.29
N ASN A 62 -1.09 -11.89 9.02
CA ASN A 62 -0.36 -12.48 7.90
C ASN A 62 0.26 -11.46 6.95
N ASP A 63 0.16 -10.17 7.25
CA ASP A 63 0.59 -9.11 6.33
C ASP A 63 0.88 -7.83 7.10
N LYS A 64 1.04 -6.73 6.38
CA LYS A 64 1.21 -5.39 6.96
C LYS A 64 0.20 -4.45 6.34
N TRP A 65 -0.40 -3.59 7.16
CA TRP A 65 -1.29 -2.55 6.66
C TRP A 65 -0.54 -1.23 6.49
N ILE A 66 -1.04 -0.40 5.59
CA ILE A 66 -0.47 0.91 5.29
C ILE A 66 -1.56 1.97 5.45
N ARG A 67 -1.21 3.06 6.12
CA ARG A 67 -2.07 4.23 6.28
C ARG A 67 -1.34 5.46 5.77
N ILE A 68 -2.02 6.31 5.01
CA ILE A 68 -1.46 7.61 4.59
C ILE A 68 -1.58 8.58 5.76
N LEU A 69 -0.49 9.25 6.07
CA LEU A 69 -0.45 10.26 7.12
C LEU A 69 -0.78 11.66 6.61
#